data_3721b85f2746da310745a5f51e481473
#
_entry.id   3721b85f2746da310745a5f51e481473
#
_cell.length_a   1.000
_cell.length_b   1.000
_cell.length_c   1.000
_cell.angle_alpha   90.00
_cell.angle_beta   90.00
_cell.angle_gamma   90.00
#
_symmetry.space_group_name_H-M   'P 1'
#
loop_
_entity.id
_entity.type
_entity.pdbx_description
1 polymer ?
#
loop_
_entity_poly.entity_id
_entity_poly.type
_entity_poly.pdbx_seq_one_letter_code
_entity_poly.pdbx_strand_id
1 'polypeptide(L)'
;MAMNRVKVNSDVELKDRLVAINRVTKVTKGGRTFTFAAIVVVGDGKGVIGWGLGKAGEVTAAIQKGTDSAKKNLVKVPVLKGTVPHEAEARFSGAHVLLKPAAAGTGLKAGGAMRAVLESAGVTDVIAKSKGSSNPHNLVKATIAALADMRDAYTIAGERGISIDKVFNG
;
A
#
# COMPACT_ATOMS: atom_id res chain seq x y z
N MET A 1 13.12 -5.76 7.40
CA MET A 1 11.97 -6.66 7.72
C MET A 1 11.54 -7.39 6.46
N ALA A 2 11.33 -8.70 6.53
CA ALA A 2 10.87 -9.49 5.38
C ALA A 2 9.37 -9.25 5.20
N MET A 3 8.99 -8.49 4.17
CA MET A 3 7.59 -8.37 3.76
C MET A 3 7.08 -9.75 3.33
N ASN A 4 5.94 -10.16 3.85
CA ASN A 4 5.31 -11.45 3.53
C ASN A 4 4.79 -11.39 2.07
N ARG A 5 5.68 -11.65 1.11
CA ARG A 5 5.34 -11.63 -0.33
C ARG A 5 4.51 -12.85 -0.66
N VAL A 6 3.34 -12.62 -1.22
CA VAL A 6 2.41 -13.66 -1.64
C VAL A 6 2.45 -13.79 -3.16
N LYS A 7 2.67 -15.01 -3.65
CA LYS A 7 2.36 -15.32 -5.05
C LYS A 7 0.86 -15.56 -5.13
N VAL A 8 0.15 -14.69 -5.81
CA VAL A 8 -1.29 -14.86 -6.04
C VAL A 8 -1.48 -15.80 -7.22
N ASN A 9 -2.34 -16.81 -7.04
CA ASN A 9 -2.82 -17.66 -8.13
C ASN A 9 -3.61 -16.79 -9.13
N SER A 10 -3.66 -17.23 -10.39
CA SER A 10 -4.26 -16.54 -11.54
C SER A 10 -5.72 -16.10 -11.38
N ASP A 11 -6.44 -16.60 -10.38
CA ASP A 11 -7.88 -16.45 -10.22
C ASP A 11 -8.30 -15.25 -9.34
N VAL A 12 -7.35 -14.44 -8.86
CA VAL A 12 -7.66 -13.26 -8.03
C VAL A 12 -7.82 -12.04 -8.93
N GLU A 13 -9.01 -11.48 -8.96
CA GLU A 13 -9.29 -10.23 -9.66
C GLU A 13 -8.60 -9.07 -8.94
N LEU A 14 -7.53 -8.55 -9.54
CA LEU A 14 -6.76 -7.44 -9.03
C LEU A 14 -7.19 -6.14 -9.72
N LYS A 15 -7.62 -5.16 -8.93
CA LYS A 15 -7.92 -3.81 -9.40
C LYS A 15 -6.66 -2.94 -9.32
N ASP A 16 -6.34 -2.27 -10.40
CA ASP A 16 -5.25 -1.30 -10.44
C ASP A 16 -5.73 0.12 -10.16
N ARG A 17 -4.92 0.87 -9.46
CA ARG A 17 -5.19 2.27 -9.13
C ARG A 17 -3.94 3.12 -9.35
N LEU A 18 -4.07 4.08 -10.25
CA LEU A 18 -3.02 5.05 -10.50
C LEU A 18 -2.95 6.07 -9.36
N VAL A 19 -1.78 6.23 -8.75
CA VAL A 19 -1.55 7.20 -7.66
C VAL A 19 -1.02 8.52 -8.20
N ALA A 20 0.01 8.48 -9.04
CA ALA A 20 0.60 9.67 -9.63
C ALA A 20 1.31 9.36 -10.95
N ILE A 21 1.32 10.33 -11.85
CA ILE A 21 2.12 10.33 -13.07
C ILE A 21 2.98 11.59 -13.09
N ASN A 22 4.26 11.42 -13.36
CA ASN A 22 5.20 12.51 -13.52
C ASN A 22 5.88 12.43 -14.87
N ARG A 23 5.94 13.55 -15.60
CA ARG A 23 6.78 13.68 -16.78
C ARG A 23 8.21 13.95 -16.30
N VAL A 24 9.13 13.08 -16.66
CA VAL A 24 10.56 13.18 -16.30
C VAL A 24 11.39 13.37 -17.55
N THR A 25 12.51 14.06 -17.41
CA THR A 25 13.37 14.41 -18.55
C THR A 25 14.79 13.92 -18.29
N LYS A 26 15.37 13.27 -19.28
CA LYS A 26 16.81 13.00 -19.34
C LYS A 26 17.46 13.97 -20.31
N VAL A 27 18.42 14.74 -19.85
CA VAL A 27 19.18 15.67 -20.68
C VAL A 27 20.44 14.96 -21.19
N THR A 28 20.65 14.99 -22.50
CA THR A 28 21.82 14.45 -23.19
C THR A 28 22.45 15.52 -24.06
N LYS A 29 23.63 15.29 -24.64
CA LYS A 29 24.29 16.21 -25.56
C LYS A 29 23.45 16.58 -26.79
N GLY A 30 22.50 15.70 -27.19
CA GLY A 30 21.58 15.91 -28.32
C GLY A 30 20.25 16.56 -27.95
N GLY A 31 20.02 16.90 -26.68
CA GLY A 31 18.78 17.54 -26.24
C GLY A 31 18.10 16.85 -25.04
N ARG A 32 16.79 17.09 -24.90
CA ARG A 32 15.96 16.61 -23.78
C ARG A 32 15.06 15.45 -24.26
N THR A 33 15.24 14.28 -23.68
CA THR A 33 14.35 13.13 -23.91
C THR A 33 13.34 13.05 -22.78
N PHE A 34 12.05 13.12 -23.12
CA PHE A 34 10.96 13.04 -22.15
C PHE A 34 10.47 11.61 -21.99
N THR A 35 10.18 11.23 -20.76
CA THR A 35 9.52 9.96 -20.41
C THR A 35 8.50 10.20 -19.31
N PHE A 36 7.56 9.26 -19.14
CA PHE A 36 6.57 9.29 -18.08
C PHE A 36 6.92 8.26 -17.01
N ALA A 37 6.80 8.64 -15.75
CA ALA A 37 6.92 7.75 -14.61
C ALA A 37 5.56 7.67 -13.91
N ALA A 38 4.98 6.47 -13.86
CA ALA A 38 3.71 6.20 -13.18
C ALA A 38 3.95 5.35 -11.94
N ILE A 39 3.34 5.71 -10.81
CA ILE A 39 3.24 4.86 -9.65
C ILE A 39 1.82 4.30 -9.56
N VAL A 40 1.72 2.97 -9.50
CA VAL A 40 0.47 2.22 -9.51
C VAL A 40 0.42 1.34 -8.28
N VAL A 41 -0.75 1.26 -7.67
CA VAL A 41 -1.09 0.31 -6.61
C VAL A 41 -2.10 -0.68 -7.16
N VAL A 42 -1.93 -1.94 -6.82
CA VAL A 42 -2.81 -3.04 -7.22
C VAL A 42 -3.31 -3.74 -5.96
N GLY A 43 -4.56 -4.13 -5.93
CA GLY A 43 -5.11 -4.86 -4.79
C GLY A 43 -6.39 -5.61 -5.13
N ASP A 44 -6.74 -6.57 -4.30
CA ASP A 44 -7.94 -7.42 -4.43
C ASP A 44 -9.13 -6.91 -3.58
N GLY A 45 -8.91 -5.87 -2.76
CA GLY A 45 -9.90 -5.40 -1.80
C GLY A 45 -10.15 -6.36 -0.63
N LYS A 46 -9.30 -7.38 -0.44
CA LYS A 46 -9.42 -8.40 0.61
C LYS A 46 -8.12 -8.60 1.41
N GLY A 47 -7.28 -7.59 1.43
CA GLY A 47 -6.03 -7.61 2.17
C GLY A 47 -4.78 -7.99 1.38
N VAL A 48 -4.87 -8.13 0.05
CA VAL A 48 -3.68 -8.30 -0.80
C VAL A 48 -3.45 -7.03 -1.58
N ILE A 49 -2.28 -6.42 -1.42
CA ILE A 49 -1.89 -5.18 -2.09
C ILE A 49 -0.48 -5.27 -2.64
N GLY A 50 -0.23 -4.53 -3.70
CA GLY A 50 1.11 -4.37 -4.26
C GLY A 50 1.30 -2.97 -4.84
N TRP A 51 2.53 -2.57 -5.02
CA TRP A 51 2.87 -1.32 -5.68
C TRP A 51 3.93 -1.55 -6.75
N GLY A 52 3.88 -0.75 -7.80
CA GLY A 52 4.85 -0.79 -8.88
C GLY A 52 5.13 0.59 -9.47
N LEU A 53 6.33 0.75 -9.97
CA LEU A 53 6.77 1.92 -10.71
C LEU A 53 7.01 1.51 -12.16
N GLY A 54 6.34 2.18 -13.09
CA GLY A 54 6.57 2.03 -14.53
C GLY A 54 7.15 3.30 -15.13
N LYS A 55 8.07 3.14 -16.08
CA LYS A 55 8.60 4.25 -16.90
C LYS A 55 8.53 3.88 -18.37
N ALA A 56 8.01 4.79 -19.21
CA ALA A 56 7.91 4.62 -20.65
C ALA A 56 7.86 5.98 -21.38
N GLY A 57 7.95 5.97 -22.70
CA GLY A 57 7.75 7.14 -23.55
C GLY A 57 6.29 7.61 -23.60
N GLU A 58 5.34 6.68 -23.36
CA GLU A 58 3.91 6.92 -23.35
C GLU A 58 3.31 6.65 -21.96
N VAL A 59 2.23 7.35 -21.63
CA VAL A 59 1.55 7.24 -20.33
C VAL A 59 0.95 5.85 -20.13
N THR A 60 0.24 5.33 -21.12
CA THR A 60 -0.40 4.01 -21.09
C THR A 60 0.62 2.88 -20.87
N ALA A 61 1.72 2.91 -21.60
CA ALA A 61 2.82 1.95 -21.45
C ALA A 61 3.51 2.07 -20.08
N ALA A 62 3.61 3.29 -19.50
CA ALA A 62 4.16 3.48 -18.15
C ALA A 62 3.23 2.89 -17.09
N ILE A 63 1.91 3.07 -17.20
CA ILE A 63 0.91 2.49 -16.29
C ILE A 63 0.97 0.96 -16.36
N GLN A 64 0.96 0.37 -17.56
CA GLN A 64 0.99 -1.08 -17.73
C GLN A 64 2.25 -1.71 -17.11
N LYS A 65 3.43 -1.13 -17.37
CA LYS A 65 4.68 -1.55 -16.71
C LYS A 65 4.63 -1.41 -15.18
N GLY A 66 3.96 -0.36 -14.68
CA GLY A 66 3.73 -0.16 -13.25
C GLY A 66 2.86 -1.27 -12.66
N THR A 67 1.74 -1.61 -13.32
CA THR A 67 0.83 -2.69 -12.92
C THR A 67 1.53 -4.05 -12.92
N ASP A 68 2.31 -4.37 -13.95
CA ASP A 68 3.08 -5.62 -14.02
C ASP A 68 4.13 -5.72 -12.91
N SER A 69 4.77 -4.58 -12.58
CA SER A 69 5.70 -4.50 -11.46
C SER A 69 4.99 -4.67 -10.11
N ALA A 70 3.80 -4.10 -9.95
CA ALA A 70 2.99 -4.21 -8.74
C ALA A 70 2.53 -5.65 -8.49
N LYS A 71 2.09 -6.37 -9.53
CA LYS A 71 1.71 -7.79 -9.47
C LYS A 71 2.83 -8.72 -8.99
N LYS A 72 4.08 -8.33 -9.20
CA LYS A 72 5.26 -9.09 -8.73
C LYS A 72 5.59 -8.84 -7.26
N ASN A 73 5.08 -7.76 -6.68
CA ASN A 73 5.38 -7.29 -5.32
C ASN A 73 4.12 -7.25 -4.44
N LEU A 74 3.34 -8.31 -4.47
CA LEU A 74 2.13 -8.43 -3.67
C LEU A 74 2.47 -8.79 -2.22
N VAL A 75 1.80 -8.12 -1.28
CA VAL A 75 1.95 -8.29 0.17
C VAL A 75 0.56 -8.50 0.76
N LYS A 76 0.44 -9.47 1.67
CA LYS A 76 -0.79 -9.68 2.44
C LYS A 76 -0.75 -8.81 3.69
N VAL A 77 -1.82 -8.10 3.93
CA VAL A 77 -2.00 -7.19 5.09
C VAL A 77 -3.26 -7.57 5.86
N PRO A 78 -3.26 -7.44 7.19
CA PRO A 78 -4.44 -7.76 7.99
C PRO A 78 -5.49 -6.66 7.86
N VAL A 79 -6.71 -7.04 7.48
CA VAL A 79 -7.89 -6.17 7.48
C VAL A 79 -8.94 -6.84 8.36
N LEU A 80 -9.44 -6.13 9.38
CA LEU A 80 -10.40 -6.64 10.34
C LEU A 80 -11.70 -5.83 10.28
N LYS A 81 -12.78 -6.46 9.81
CA LYS A 81 -14.11 -5.83 9.71
C LYS A 81 -14.09 -4.44 9.04
N GLY A 82 -13.28 -4.31 7.96
CA GLY A 82 -13.15 -3.05 7.20
C GLY A 82 -12.20 -2.02 7.81
N THR A 83 -11.54 -2.30 8.93
CA THR A 83 -10.53 -1.43 9.54
C THR A 83 -9.20 -2.15 9.77
N VAL A 84 -8.20 -1.41 10.27
CA VAL A 84 -6.91 -1.97 10.65
C VAL A 84 -6.94 -2.51 12.08
N PRO A 85 -6.16 -3.56 12.42
CA PRO A 85 -6.21 -4.20 13.74
C PRO A 85 -5.80 -3.29 14.90
N HIS A 86 -4.79 -2.47 14.71
CA HIS A 86 -4.24 -1.57 15.73
C HIS A 86 -3.58 -0.34 15.08
N GLU A 87 -3.21 0.62 15.91
CA GLU A 87 -2.42 1.78 15.46
C GLU A 87 -1.02 1.33 15.02
N ALA A 88 -0.56 1.86 13.89
CA ALA A 88 0.78 1.61 13.40
C ALA A 88 1.38 2.87 12.74
N GLU A 89 2.67 3.02 12.92
CA GLU A 89 3.46 4.05 12.25
C GLU A 89 4.58 3.40 11.45
N ALA A 90 4.87 3.95 10.28
CA ALA A 90 6.04 3.55 9.51
C ALA A 90 6.68 4.75 8.82
N ARG A 91 7.98 4.62 8.58
CA ARG A 91 8.77 5.61 7.87
C ARG A 91 9.41 5.01 6.63
N PHE A 92 9.38 5.76 5.56
CA PHE A 92 10.14 5.42 4.35
C PHE A 92 10.77 6.70 3.79
N SER A 93 12.11 6.78 3.79
CA SER A 93 12.82 8.02 3.47
C SER A 93 12.28 9.17 4.32
N GLY A 94 11.94 10.31 3.73
CA GLY A 94 11.38 11.46 4.45
C GLY A 94 9.87 11.38 4.74
N ALA A 95 9.16 10.33 4.30
CA ALA A 95 7.74 10.17 4.60
C ALA A 95 7.55 9.39 5.90
N HIS A 96 6.64 9.87 6.74
CA HIS A 96 6.20 9.22 7.96
C HIS A 96 4.66 9.11 7.93
N VAL A 97 4.14 7.92 8.09
CA VAL A 97 2.71 7.60 8.02
C VAL A 97 2.24 7.06 9.36
N LEU A 98 1.10 7.56 9.81
CA LEU A 98 0.36 7.08 10.98
C LEU A 98 -0.99 6.53 10.49
N LEU A 99 -1.32 5.30 10.90
CA LEU A 99 -2.61 4.65 10.67
C LEU A 99 -3.26 4.36 12.02
N LYS A 100 -4.54 4.73 12.17
CA LYS A 100 -5.34 4.46 13.37
C LYS A 100 -6.63 3.76 12.97
N PRO A 101 -7.05 2.71 13.69
CA PRO A 101 -8.34 2.09 13.48
C PRO A 101 -9.46 3.11 13.74
N ALA A 102 -10.58 2.95 13.05
CA ALA A 102 -11.76 3.79 13.22
C ALA A 102 -13.02 2.94 13.33
N ALA A 103 -14.05 3.49 13.97
CA ALA A 103 -15.35 2.85 14.06
C ALA A 103 -16.02 2.74 12.68
N ALA A 104 -16.85 1.73 12.51
CA ALA A 104 -17.64 1.53 11.30
C ALA A 104 -18.46 2.79 10.97
N GLY A 105 -18.46 3.20 9.71
CA GLY A 105 -19.13 4.43 9.24
C GLY A 105 -18.29 5.70 9.33
N THR A 106 -17.07 5.66 9.89
CA THR A 106 -16.14 6.82 9.89
C THR A 106 -15.68 7.15 8.47
N GLY A 107 -15.57 6.14 7.62
CA GLY A 107 -15.00 6.25 6.29
C GLY A 107 -13.49 6.39 6.28
N LEU A 108 -12.94 6.54 5.10
CA LEU A 108 -11.50 6.57 4.87
C LEU A 108 -10.97 8.01 4.91
N LYS A 109 -10.38 8.40 6.04
CA LYS A 109 -9.77 9.72 6.24
C LYS A 109 -8.26 9.65 5.99
N ALA A 110 -7.86 9.80 4.72
CA ALA A 110 -6.46 9.69 4.29
C ALA A 110 -6.12 10.65 3.15
N GLY A 111 -4.85 11.03 3.04
CA GLY A 111 -4.33 11.75 1.87
C GLY A 111 -4.36 10.87 0.60
N GLY A 112 -4.42 11.48 -0.59
CA GLY A 112 -4.68 10.77 -1.86
C GLY A 112 -3.81 9.55 -2.12
N ALA A 113 -2.51 9.62 -1.90
CA ALA A 113 -1.60 8.50 -2.09
C ALA A 113 -1.84 7.35 -1.09
N MET A 114 -2.10 7.69 0.18
CA MET A 114 -2.44 6.69 1.21
C MET A 114 -3.83 6.10 0.98
N ARG A 115 -4.80 6.94 0.58
CA ARG A 115 -6.16 6.50 0.25
C ARG A 115 -6.15 5.43 -0.83
N ALA A 116 -5.38 5.63 -1.90
CA ALA A 116 -5.27 4.65 -2.98
C ALA A 116 -4.79 3.28 -2.48
N VAL A 117 -3.82 3.24 -1.55
CA VAL A 117 -3.32 2.00 -0.94
C VAL A 117 -4.39 1.34 -0.07
N LEU A 118 -5.04 2.12 0.82
CA LEU A 118 -6.01 1.62 1.79
C LEU A 118 -7.28 1.08 1.10
N GLU A 119 -7.79 1.79 0.08
CA GLU A 119 -8.91 1.32 -0.74
C GLU A 119 -8.57 0.05 -1.52
N SER A 120 -7.35 -0.05 -2.07
CA SER A 120 -6.89 -1.28 -2.76
C SER A 120 -6.73 -2.46 -1.79
N ALA A 121 -6.43 -2.20 -0.51
CA ALA A 121 -6.39 -3.21 0.55
C ALA A 121 -7.78 -3.65 1.02
N GLY A 122 -8.85 -2.91 0.68
CA GLY A 122 -10.21 -3.17 1.15
C GLY A 122 -10.52 -2.59 2.54
N VAL A 123 -9.72 -1.61 2.98
CA VAL A 123 -10.01 -0.86 4.21
C VAL A 123 -11.06 0.21 3.91
N THR A 124 -12.14 0.23 4.69
CA THR A 124 -13.26 1.17 4.56
C THR A 124 -13.23 2.27 5.62
N ASP A 125 -12.79 1.93 6.83
CA ASP A 125 -12.84 2.81 8.00
C ASP A 125 -11.46 2.92 8.66
N VAL A 126 -10.78 4.06 8.43
CA VAL A 126 -9.46 4.31 9.00
C VAL A 126 -9.15 5.80 9.03
N ILE A 127 -8.41 6.22 10.03
CA ILE A 127 -7.83 7.56 10.13
C ILE A 127 -6.34 7.44 9.84
N ALA A 128 -5.90 8.09 8.78
CA ALA A 128 -4.51 8.07 8.35
C ALA A 128 -3.97 9.49 8.21
N LYS A 129 -2.76 9.71 8.73
CA LYS A 129 -2.07 11.00 8.64
C LYS A 129 -0.67 10.82 8.08
N SER A 130 -0.33 11.63 7.11
CA SER A 130 1.04 11.76 6.61
C SER A 130 1.73 12.90 7.37
N LYS A 131 2.91 12.60 7.90
CA LYS A 131 3.82 13.53 8.54
C LYS A 131 5.12 13.55 7.71
N GLY A 132 5.76 14.70 7.54
CA GLY A 132 7.00 14.83 6.75
C GLY A 132 6.75 14.94 5.24
N SER A 133 7.48 14.21 4.42
CA SER A 133 7.42 14.32 2.96
C SER A 133 6.07 13.92 2.37
N SER A 134 5.55 14.75 1.49
CA SER A 134 4.32 14.50 0.72
C SER A 134 4.56 13.78 -0.62
N ASN A 135 5.80 13.32 -0.90
CA ASN A 135 6.10 12.61 -2.14
C ASN A 135 5.29 11.30 -2.25
N PRO A 136 4.44 11.14 -3.29
CA PRO A 136 3.57 9.97 -3.45
C PRO A 136 4.31 8.64 -3.42
N HIS A 137 5.52 8.58 -4.00
CA HIS A 137 6.35 7.37 -4.01
C HIS A 137 6.73 6.92 -2.60
N ASN A 138 7.10 7.86 -1.75
CA ASN A 138 7.49 7.57 -0.38
C ASN A 138 6.27 7.23 0.49
N LEU A 139 5.16 7.96 0.30
CA LEU A 139 3.91 7.72 1.02
C LEU A 139 3.33 6.33 0.74
N VAL A 140 3.26 5.89 -0.53
CA VAL A 140 2.79 4.54 -0.87
C VAL A 140 3.63 3.48 -0.19
N LYS A 141 4.96 3.59 -0.26
CA LYS A 141 5.87 2.62 0.37
C LYS A 141 5.76 2.61 1.90
N ALA A 142 5.68 3.79 2.53
CA ALA A 142 5.51 3.91 3.97
C ALA A 142 4.16 3.33 4.43
N THR A 143 3.07 3.58 3.67
CA THR A 143 1.74 3.05 4.00
C THR A 143 1.70 1.53 3.91
N ILE A 144 2.30 0.94 2.85
CA ILE A 144 2.37 -0.51 2.69
C ILE A 144 3.26 -1.12 3.78
N ALA A 145 4.37 -0.46 4.16
CA ALA A 145 5.22 -0.91 5.25
C ALA A 145 4.47 -0.90 6.59
N ALA A 146 3.69 0.17 6.89
CA ALA A 146 2.87 0.24 8.09
C ALA A 146 1.83 -0.90 8.15
N LEU A 147 1.14 -1.16 7.03
CA LEU A 147 0.15 -2.25 6.96
C LEU A 147 0.78 -3.64 7.07
N ALA A 148 1.95 -3.85 6.47
CA ALA A 148 2.66 -5.13 6.50
C ALA A 148 3.26 -5.46 7.86
N ASP A 149 3.53 -4.45 8.68
CA ASP A 149 4.07 -4.60 10.03
C ASP A 149 2.99 -4.84 11.10
N MET A 150 1.71 -4.66 10.72
CA MET A 150 0.57 -4.94 11.58
C MET A 150 0.40 -6.44 11.81
N ARG A 151 -0.03 -6.81 13.00
CA ARG A 151 -0.32 -8.19 13.40
C ARG A 151 -1.78 -8.31 13.80
N ASP A 152 -2.44 -9.34 13.32
CA ASP A 152 -3.77 -9.70 13.77
C ASP A 152 -3.74 -10.55 15.03
N ALA A 153 -4.87 -10.65 15.73
CA ALA A 153 -4.98 -11.42 16.96
C ALA A 153 -4.70 -12.91 16.74
N TYR A 154 -5.01 -13.45 15.57
CA TYR A 154 -4.74 -14.85 15.22
C TYR A 154 -3.24 -15.12 15.12
N THR A 155 -2.50 -14.24 14.48
CA THR A 155 -1.03 -14.33 14.39
C THR A 155 -0.40 -14.26 15.78
N ILE A 156 -0.85 -13.32 16.62
CA ILE A 156 -0.34 -13.17 17.99
C ILE A 156 -0.66 -14.41 18.84
N ALA A 157 -1.89 -14.94 18.73
CA ALA A 157 -2.31 -16.15 19.45
C ALA A 157 -1.43 -17.35 19.07
N GLY A 158 -1.18 -17.53 17.76
CA GLY A 158 -0.30 -18.59 17.24
C GLY A 158 1.15 -18.45 17.70
N GLU A 159 1.72 -17.23 17.64
CA GLU A 159 3.10 -16.96 18.09
C GLU A 159 3.29 -17.18 19.60
N ARG A 160 2.25 -16.89 20.40
CA ARG A 160 2.29 -17.04 21.87
C ARG A 160 1.80 -18.41 22.37
N GLY A 161 1.20 -19.23 21.49
CA GLY A 161 0.63 -20.53 21.87
C GLY A 161 -0.56 -20.42 22.82
N ILE A 162 -1.36 -19.32 22.76
CA ILE A 162 -2.50 -19.04 23.62
C ILE A 162 -3.80 -18.96 22.80
N SER A 163 -4.94 -19.10 23.47
CA SER A 163 -6.24 -18.91 22.83
C SER A 163 -6.47 -17.45 22.44
N ILE A 164 -7.31 -17.21 21.42
CA ILE A 164 -7.66 -15.86 20.96
C ILE A 164 -8.31 -15.05 22.06
N ASP A 165 -9.17 -15.70 22.89
CA ASP A 165 -9.83 -15.06 24.02
C ASP A 165 -8.82 -14.49 25.02
N LYS A 166 -7.71 -15.19 25.25
CA LYS A 166 -6.63 -14.69 26.10
C LYS A 166 -5.83 -13.54 25.48
N VAL A 167 -5.87 -13.35 24.17
CA VAL A 167 -5.24 -12.20 23.54
C VAL A 167 -6.03 -10.92 23.82
N PHE A 168 -7.36 -11.00 23.94
CA PHE A 168 -8.22 -9.85 24.19
C PHE A 168 -8.49 -9.59 25.66
N ASN A 169 -8.55 -10.61 26.50
CA ASN A 169 -9.01 -10.52 27.90
C ASN A 169 -7.86 -10.70 28.92
N GLY A 170 -6.66 -11.07 28.49
CA GLY A 170 -5.52 -11.28 29.39
C GLY A 170 -5.41 -12.71 29.89
#